data_98400d244cb44f1903ce506dd9a6e5a2
#
_entry.id   98400d244cb44f1903ce506dd9a6e5a2
#
_cell.length_a   1.000
_cell.length_b   1.000
_cell.length_c   1.000
_cell.angle_alpha   90.00
_cell.angle_beta   90.00
_cell.angle_gamma   90.00
#
_symmetry.space_group_name_H-M   'P 1'
#
loop_
_entity.id
_entity.type
_entity.pdbx_description
1 polymer ?
#
loop_
_entity_poly.entity_id
_entity_poly.type
_entity_poly.pdbx_seq_one_letter_code
_entity_poly.pdbx_strand_id
1 'polypeptide(L)'
;PGIVLGPHEDLGRLPDYLRRASRGDGFVVGGTPDAWFQYVDVRDLAEFVLTCGETGRPGRYDVVTRPGEYTWRDFADAVAGVAGGTPVFVPDDRLLAADVEPWRGLPLWAPASPQTAGLWAVDGQASYDYGFSARPLRETVADTWSWLQKEGPDWEPTARVAVRGIDPGVEQDLLRQAQAL
;
A
#
# COMPACT_ATOMS: atom_id res chain seq x y z
N PRO A 1 5.78 13.54 3.56
CA PRO A 1 4.73 12.56 3.89
C PRO A 1 5.25 11.15 3.76
N GLY A 2 4.58 10.19 4.41
CA GLY A 2 4.77 8.77 4.16
C GLY A 2 4.29 8.34 2.76
N ILE A 3 4.03 7.04 2.61
CA ILE A 3 3.40 6.51 1.38
C ILE A 3 1.99 7.08 1.26
N VAL A 4 1.74 7.84 0.21
CA VAL A 4 0.41 8.41 -0.06
C VAL A 4 -0.41 7.39 -0.83
N LEU A 5 -1.57 7.01 -0.30
CA LEU A 5 -2.55 6.11 -0.93
C LEU A 5 -3.91 6.83 -1.02
N GLY A 6 -4.83 6.27 -1.77
CA GLY A 6 -6.19 6.78 -1.86
C GLY A 6 -6.70 6.89 -3.30
N PRO A 7 -7.92 7.41 -3.50
CA PRO A 7 -8.45 7.66 -4.83
C PRO A 7 -7.52 8.57 -5.64
N HIS A 8 -7.45 8.33 -6.94
CA HIS A 8 -6.59 9.07 -7.90
C HIS A 8 -5.08 8.84 -7.72
N GLU A 9 -4.67 7.74 -7.12
CA GLU A 9 -3.27 7.37 -7.02
C GLU A 9 -2.69 7.05 -8.41
N ASP A 10 -1.89 7.96 -8.96
CA ASP A 10 -1.34 7.87 -10.32
C ASP A 10 -0.14 6.92 -10.45
N LEU A 11 0.44 6.46 -9.34
CA LEU A 11 1.49 5.43 -9.31
C LEU A 11 0.93 4.01 -9.48
N GLY A 12 -0.33 3.77 -9.14
CA GLY A 12 -1.02 2.51 -9.30
C GLY A 12 -0.70 1.43 -8.26
N ARG A 13 -0.14 1.80 -7.09
CA ARG A 13 0.32 0.83 -6.08
C ARG A 13 -0.84 0.10 -5.40
N LEU A 14 -1.78 0.83 -4.80
CA LEU A 14 -3.00 0.24 -4.23
C LEU A 14 -3.94 -0.30 -5.34
N PRO A 15 -4.13 0.40 -6.47
CA PRO A 15 -4.88 -0.15 -7.62
C PRO A 15 -4.39 -1.52 -8.11
N ASP A 16 -3.07 -1.78 -8.13
CA ASP A 16 -2.54 -3.09 -8.50
C ASP A 16 -3.02 -4.21 -7.57
N TYR A 17 -2.92 -4.01 -6.25
CA TYR A 17 -3.43 -4.97 -5.27
C TYR A 17 -4.94 -5.22 -5.43
N LEU A 18 -5.72 -4.16 -5.59
CA LEU A 18 -7.17 -4.25 -5.77
C LEU A 18 -7.54 -5.03 -7.04
N ARG A 19 -6.88 -4.78 -8.16
CA ARG A 19 -7.10 -5.50 -9.41
C ARG A 19 -6.70 -6.97 -9.31
N ARG A 20 -5.57 -7.28 -8.68
CA ARG A 20 -5.15 -8.68 -8.49
C ARG A 20 -6.13 -9.43 -7.59
N ALA A 21 -6.54 -8.84 -6.48
CA ALA A 21 -7.55 -9.40 -5.59
C ALA A 21 -8.90 -9.65 -6.29
N SER A 22 -9.34 -8.73 -7.15
CA SER A 22 -10.64 -8.83 -7.84
C SER A 22 -10.72 -9.96 -8.89
N ARG A 23 -9.61 -10.60 -9.24
CA ARG A 23 -9.61 -11.78 -10.12
C ARG A 23 -10.25 -13.01 -9.46
N GLY A 24 -10.43 -12.99 -8.12
CA GLY A 24 -11.13 -14.03 -7.36
C GLY A 24 -10.26 -15.19 -6.88
N ASP A 25 -9.07 -15.32 -7.43
CA ASP A 25 -8.04 -16.27 -6.98
C ASP A 25 -7.27 -15.71 -5.78
N GLY A 26 -6.17 -16.31 -5.40
CA GLY A 26 -5.25 -15.70 -4.45
C GLY A 26 -4.52 -14.50 -5.07
N PHE A 27 -3.99 -13.62 -4.22
CA PHE A 27 -3.05 -12.57 -4.65
C PHE A 27 -1.82 -12.52 -3.74
N VAL A 28 -0.66 -12.34 -4.35
CA VAL A 28 0.62 -12.32 -3.63
C VAL A 28 0.78 -11.01 -2.85
N VAL A 29 1.17 -11.15 -1.57
CA VAL A 29 1.62 -10.08 -0.70
C VAL A 29 3.04 -10.40 -0.26
N GLY A 30 3.96 -9.45 -0.36
CA GLY A 30 5.37 -9.70 -0.04
C GLY A 30 5.68 -9.55 1.45
N GLY A 31 6.61 -10.37 1.94
CA GLY A 31 7.17 -10.24 3.27
C GLY A 31 6.38 -10.92 4.37
N THR A 32 6.40 -10.32 5.55
CA THR A 32 5.85 -10.90 6.78
C THR A 32 4.50 -10.27 7.14
N PRO A 33 3.44 -11.06 7.40
CA PRO A 33 2.10 -10.53 7.69
C PRO A 33 2.06 -9.54 8.85
N ASP A 34 2.82 -9.81 9.90
CA ASP A 34 2.80 -9.02 11.14
C ASP A 34 3.80 -7.86 11.14
N ALA A 35 4.53 -7.66 10.04
CA ALA A 35 5.38 -6.47 9.87
C ALA A 35 4.52 -5.20 9.76
N TRP A 36 5.02 -4.10 10.29
CA TRP A 36 4.31 -2.83 10.28
C TRP A 36 4.10 -2.32 8.86
N PHE A 37 2.99 -1.63 8.69
CA PHE A 37 2.59 -0.95 7.48
C PHE A 37 2.18 0.48 7.81
N GLN A 38 2.73 1.46 7.11
CA GLN A 38 2.39 2.87 7.28
C GLN A 38 1.98 3.50 5.95
N TYR A 39 1.01 4.39 6.01
CA TYR A 39 0.53 5.16 4.87
C TYR A 39 -0.04 6.49 5.33
N VAL A 40 -0.42 7.33 4.40
CA VAL A 40 -1.30 8.48 4.61
C VAL A 40 -2.33 8.51 3.48
N ASP A 41 -3.59 8.75 3.81
CA ASP A 41 -4.60 8.99 2.78
C ASP A 41 -4.38 10.36 2.14
N VAL A 42 -4.48 10.43 0.82
CA VAL A 42 -4.26 11.67 0.06
C VAL A 42 -5.16 12.82 0.54
N ARG A 43 -6.37 12.54 0.99
CA ARG A 43 -7.33 13.52 1.47
C ARG A 43 -6.95 14.05 2.84
N ASP A 44 -6.49 13.18 3.75
CA ASP A 44 -6.01 13.58 5.08
C ASP A 44 -4.74 14.41 4.98
N LEU A 45 -3.85 14.04 4.04
CA LEU A 45 -2.67 14.84 3.72
C LEU A 45 -3.06 16.24 3.21
N ALA A 46 -4.01 16.30 2.28
CA ALA A 46 -4.49 17.57 1.71
C ALA A 46 -5.11 18.47 2.79
N GLU A 47 -5.96 17.91 3.65
CA GLU A 47 -6.58 18.63 4.76
C GLU A 47 -5.53 19.17 5.74
N PHE A 48 -4.55 18.35 6.09
CA PHE A 48 -3.45 18.78 6.97
C PHE A 48 -2.62 19.91 6.35
N VAL A 49 -2.31 19.83 5.04
CA VAL A 49 -1.59 20.90 4.32
C VAL A 49 -2.38 22.21 4.32
N LEU A 50 -3.69 22.16 4.10
CA LEU A 50 -4.57 23.33 4.17
C LEU A 50 -4.55 23.93 5.58
N THR A 51 -4.70 23.11 6.61
CA THR A 51 -4.64 23.53 8.02
C THR A 51 -3.31 24.22 8.35
N CYS A 52 -2.19 23.68 7.89
CA CYS A 52 -0.88 24.33 8.06
C CYS A 52 -0.82 25.69 7.36
N GLY A 53 -1.39 25.82 6.16
CA GLY A 53 -1.44 27.07 5.42
C GLY A 53 -2.30 28.13 6.11
N GLU A 54 -3.47 27.76 6.59
CA GLU A 54 -4.43 28.67 7.26
C GLU A 54 -3.91 29.17 8.62
N THR A 55 -3.26 28.30 9.38
CA THR A 55 -2.74 28.65 10.72
C THR A 55 -1.40 29.35 10.69
N GLY A 56 -0.69 29.34 9.56
CA GLY A 56 0.60 30.01 9.37
C GLY A 56 1.72 29.47 10.28
N ARG A 57 1.55 28.31 10.89
CA ARG A 57 2.53 27.73 11.83
C ARG A 57 3.65 27.02 11.07
N PRO A 58 4.89 27.52 11.14
CA PRO A 58 6.00 26.87 10.46
C PRO A 58 6.39 25.55 11.13
N GLY A 59 6.89 24.60 10.35
CA GLY A 59 7.37 23.33 10.88
C GLY A 59 7.77 22.35 9.79
N ARG A 60 8.32 21.22 10.21
CA ARG A 60 8.51 20.03 9.40
C ARG A 60 7.69 18.91 10.02
N TYR A 61 6.83 18.30 9.23
CA TYR A 61 5.88 17.32 9.71
C TYR A 61 5.98 16.06 8.85
N ASP A 62 6.25 14.92 9.48
CA ASP A 62 6.06 13.63 8.86
C ASP A 62 4.60 13.23 9.03
N VAL A 63 3.87 13.25 7.91
CA VAL A 63 2.44 12.96 7.87
C VAL A 63 2.26 11.51 7.43
N VAL A 64 1.91 10.66 8.39
CA VAL A 64 1.82 9.21 8.22
C VAL A 64 1.06 8.61 9.40
N THR A 65 0.45 7.43 9.25
CA THR A 65 -0.12 6.66 10.37
C THR A 65 0.95 6.30 11.40
N ARG A 66 0.54 6.04 12.65
CA ARG A 66 1.50 5.72 13.73
C ARG A 66 2.24 4.42 13.47
N PRO A 67 3.51 4.31 13.89
CA PRO A 67 4.22 3.04 13.87
C PRO A 67 3.44 1.95 14.62
N GLY A 68 3.26 0.79 14.00
CA GLY A 68 2.54 -0.34 14.59
C GLY A 68 1.01 -0.20 14.65
N GLU A 69 0.43 0.88 14.11
CA GLU A 69 -1.03 1.03 14.03
C GLU A 69 -1.66 0.03 13.08
N TYR A 70 -0.97 -0.27 11.98
CA TYR A 70 -1.36 -1.28 11.00
C TYR A 70 -0.21 -2.22 10.67
N THR A 71 -0.58 -3.42 10.26
CA THR A 71 0.31 -4.46 9.73
C THR A 71 0.05 -4.70 8.25
N TRP A 72 0.94 -5.45 7.60
CA TRP A 72 0.70 -5.92 6.23
C TRP A 72 -0.53 -6.84 6.13
N ARG A 73 -0.84 -7.56 7.21
CA ARG A 73 -2.08 -8.34 7.31
C ARG A 73 -3.30 -7.43 7.24
N ASP A 74 -3.32 -6.36 8.02
CA ASP A 74 -4.44 -5.40 8.02
C ASP A 74 -4.66 -4.80 6.62
N PHE A 75 -3.56 -4.47 5.93
CA PHE A 75 -3.61 -3.99 4.54
C PHE A 75 -4.19 -5.04 3.59
N ALA A 76 -3.69 -6.27 3.64
CA ALA A 76 -4.14 -7.35 2.78
C ALA A 76 -5.60 -7.74 3.03
N ASP A 77 -6.01 -7.78 4.30
CA ASP A 77 -7.40 -8.07 4.69
C ASP A 77 -8.35 -6.94 4.26
N ALA A 78 -7.92 -5.68 4.34
CA ALA A 78 -8.70 -4.55 3.82
C ALA A 78 -8.91 -4.65 2.31
N VAL A 79 -7.88 -5.01 1.54
CA VAL A 79 -7.95 -5.24 0.09
C VAL A 79 -8.90 -6.39 -0.22
N ALA A 80 -8.72 -7.55 0.43
CA ALA A 80 -9.57 -8.73 0.24
C ALA A 80 -11.04 -8.43 0.59
N GLY A 81 -11.27 -7.65 1.63
CA GLY A 81 -12.61 -7.30 2.11
C GLY A 81 -13.44 -6.51 1.10
N VAL A 82 -12.83 -5.76 0.18
CA VAL A 82 -13.55 -4.94 -0.81
C VAL A 82 -13.46 -5.50 -2.25
N ALA A 83 -12.35 -6.11 -2.61
CA ALA A 83 -12.11 -6.59 -3.97
C ALA A 83 -12.24 -8.12 -4.10
N GLY A 84 -12.26 -8.86 -2.98
CA GLY A 84 -12.26 -10.32 -2.96
C GLY A 84 -10.85 -10.91 -2.98
N GLY A 85 -10.75 -12.17 -3.37
CA GLY A 85 -9.48 -12.91 -3.39
C GLY A 85 -8.97 -13.28 -1.99
N THR A 86 -7.93 -14.09 -1.94
CA THR A 86 -7.28 -14.52 -0.70
C THR A 86 -5.84 -14.02 -0.69
N PRO A 87 -5.40 -13.24 0.30
CA PRO A 87 -4.02 -12.82 0.39
C PRO A 87 -3.09 -14.01 0.70
N VAL A 88 -2.01 -14.13 -0.04
CA VAL A 88 -0.99 -15.15 0.15
C VAL A 88 0.35 -14.47 0.39
N PHE A 89 0.84 -14.56 1.62
CA PHE A 89 2.12 -13.98 1.99
C PHE A 89 3.27 -14.85 1.49
N VAL A 90 4.15 -14.24 0.70
CA VAL A 90 5.32 -14.90 0.13
C VAL A 90 6.59 -14.30 0.74
N PRO A 91 7.47 -15.13 1.34
CA PRO A 91 8.73 -14.67 1.92
C PRO A 91 9.64 -13.97 0.91
N ASP A 92 10.45 -13.03 1.39
CA ASP A 92 11.35 -12.21 0.58
C ASP A 92 12.30 -13.03 -0.30
N ASP A 93 12.87 -14.10 0.23
CA ASP A 93 13.79 -14.98 -0.49
C ASP A 93 13.14 -15.67 -1.70
N ARG A 94 11.85 -16.04 -1.58
CA ARG A 94 11.09 -16.63 -2.69
C ARG A 94 10.73 -15.60 -3.75
N LEU A 95 10.36 -14.40 -3.34
CA LEU A 95 10.08 -13.31 -4.27
C LEU A 95 11.33 -12.93 -5.08
N LEU A 96 12.48 -12.82 -4.39
CA LEU A 96 13.75 -12.55 -5.04
C LEU A 96 14.19 -13.69 -5.96
N ALA A 97 13.98 -14.95 -5.57
CA ALA A 97 14.29 -16.11 -6.42
C ALA A 97 13.40 -16.20 -7.67
N ALA A 98 12.22 -15.59 -7.64
CA ALA A 98 11.31 -15.48 -8.76
C ALA A 98 11.52 -14.18 -9.59
N ASP A 99 12.63 -13.47 -9.37
CA ASP A 99 12.98 -12.20 -10.02
C ASP A 99 11.91 -11.10 -9.90
N VAL A 100 11.14 -11.12 -8.81
CA VAL A 100 10.15 -10.06 -8.54
C VAL A 100 10.88 -8.76 -8.15
N GLU A 101 10.70 -7.72 -8.94
CA GLU A 101 11.34 -6.42 -8.71
C GLU A 101 10.68 -5.71 -7.52
N PRO A 102 11.44 -5.35 -6.44
CA PRO A 102 10.89 -4.53 -5.35
C PRO A 102 10.30 -3.22 -5.86
N TRP A 103 9.22 -2.77 -5.27
CA TRP A 103 8.48 -1.53 -5.58
C TRP A 103 7.78 -1.50 -6.94
N ARG A 104 8.34 -2.10 -7.98
CA ARG A 104 7.83 -2.01 -9.35
C ARG A 104 7.10 -3.27 -9.79
N GLY A 105 7.65 -4.43 -9.50
CA GLY A 105 7.04 -5.72 -9.76
C GLY A 105 6.01 -6.08 -8.69
N LEU A 106 6.35 -5.92 -7.42
CA LEU A 106 5.39 -6.01 -6.34
C LEU A 106 5.34 -4.66 -5.61
N PRO A 107 4.26 -3.88 -5.81
CA PRO A 107 4.15 -2.55 -5.23
C PRO A 107 4.24 -2.57 -3.71
N LEU A 108 4.83 -1.50 -3.15
CA LEU A 108 4.99 -1.29 -1.70
C LEU A 108 5.90 -2.31 -1.01
N TRP A 109 6.22 -3.44 -1.64
CA TRP A 109 7.12 -4.42 -1.08
C TRP A 109 8.58 -4.01 -1.29
N ALA A 110 9.36 -4.13 -0.21
CA ALA A 110 10.82 -4.09 -0.23
C ALA A 110 11.34 -5.20 0.69
N PRO A 111 12.34 -5.98 0.27
CA PRO A 111 12.87 -7.04 1.12
C PRO A 111 13.47 -6.47 2.40
N ALA A 112 13.31 -7.19 3.50
CA ALA A 112 13.83 -6.78 4.80
C ALA A 112 15.37 -6.70 4.76
N SER A 113 15.90 -5.55 5.15
CA SER A 113 17.33 -5.28 5.21
C SER A 113 17.63 -4.14 6.19
N PRO A 114 18.88 -3.94 6.61
CA PRO A 114 19.23 -2.77 7.40
C PRO A 114 18.86 -1.43 6.74
N GLN A 115 18.87 -1.37 5.41
CA GLN A 115 18.51 -0.18 4.63
C GLN A 115 17.01 0.09 4.58
N THR A 116 16.19 -0.95 4.72
CA THR A 116 14.71 -0.86 4.69
C THR A 116 14.06 -0.92 6.08
N ALA A 117 14.84 -1.16 7.15
CA ALA A 117 14.33 -1.38 8.51
C ALA A 117 13.47 -0.21 9.05
N GLY A 118 13.74 1.02 8.64
CA GLY A 118 12.99 2.22 9.05
C GLY A 118 11.83 2.62 8.13
N LEU A 119 11.62 1.89 7.05
CA LEU A 119 10.67 2.28 6.00
C LEU A 119 9.23 2.43 6.51
N TRP A 120 8.84 1.56 7.44
CA TRP A 120 7.52 1.49 8.03
C TRP A 120 7.49 1.88 9.52
N ALA A 121 8.50 2.64 9.97
CA ALA A 121 8.65 3.07 11.35
C ALA A 121 8.94 4.58 11.48
N VAL A 122 8.32 5.37 10.62
CA VAL A 122 8.45 6.83 10.62
C VAL A 122 7.64 7.41 11.77
N ASP A 123 8.26 8.24 12.59
CA ASP A 123 7.58 8.94 13.68
C ASP A 123 6.85 10.18 13.14
N GLY A 124 5.53 10.09 13.07
CA GLY A 124 4.64 11.18 12.67
C GLY A 124 4.05 11.99 13.84
N GLN A 125 4.51 11.79 15.09
CA GLN A 125 3.85 12.36 16.28
C GLN A 125 3.64 13.88 16.19
N ALA A 126 4.61 14.62 15.64
CA ALA A 126 4.50 16.07 15.49
C ALA A 126 3.31 16.50 14.61
N SER A 127 2.92 15.72 13.62
CA SER A 127 1.74 16.00 12.80
C SER A 127 0.43 15.79 13.60
N TYR A 128 0.36 14.75 14.42
CA TYR A 128 -0.78 14.50 15.31
C TYR A 128 -0.92 15.57 16.38
N ASP A 129 0.18 16.00 16.98
CA ASP A 129 0.19 17.11 17.95
C ASP A 129 -0.30 18.43 17.33
N TYR A 130 -0.20 18.52 16.02
CA TYR A 130 -0.66 19.69 15.24
C TYR A 130 -2.06 19.52 14.66
N GLY A 131 -2.76 18.43 14.97
CA GLY A 131 -4.15 18.21 14.55
C GLY A 131 -4.33 17.31 13.34
N PHE A 132 -3.29 16.63 12.85
CA PHE A 132 -3.45 15.57 11.86
C PHE A 132 -4.31 14.44 12.43
N SER A 133 -5.22 13.94 11.62
CA SER A 133 -6.02 12.75 11.93
C SER A 133 -6.02 11.83 10.71
N ALA A 134 -5.64 10.59 10.90
CA ALA A 134 -5.67 9.58 9.84
C ALA A 134 -7.03 8.88 9.83
N ARG A 135 -7.61 8.71 8.64
CA ARG A 135 -8.79 7.86 8.47
C ARG A 135 -8.43 6.38 8.56
N PRO A 136 -9.38 5.50 8.90
CA PRO A 136 -9.14 4.07 8.95
C PRO A 136 -8.68 3.51 7.58
N LEU A 137 -7.70 2.61 7.60
CA LEU A 137 -7.14 1.98 6.40
C LEU A 137 -8.22 1.39 5.47
N ARG A 138 -9.20 0.70 6.04
CA ARG A 138 -10.32 0.11 5.28
C ARG A 138 -11.13 1.15 4.51
N GLU A 139 -11.23 2.37 5.00
CA GLU A 139 -11.94 3.46 4.31
C GLU A 139 -11.13 3.93 3.10
N THR A 140 -9.83 4.16 3.28
CA THR A 140 -8.92 4.49 2.17
C THR A 140 -8.98 3.43 1.06
N VAL A 141 -8.93 2.15 1.44
CA VAL A 141 -8.97 1.02 0.49
C VAL A 141 -10.33 0.95 -0.21
N ALA A 142 -11.44 1.06 0.54
CA ALA A 142 -12.80 0.99 -0.02
C ALA A 142 -13.09 2.15 -1.00
N ASP A 143 -12.68 3.36 -0.65
CA ASP A 143 -12.89 4.54 -1.50
C ASP A 143 -12.01 4.48 -2.76
N THR A 144 -10.78 3.97 -2.63
CA THR A 144 -9.89 3.74 -3.78
C THR A 144 -10.50 2.68 -4.72
N TRP A 145 -11.06 1.60 -4.17
CA TRP A 145 -11.75 0.60 -4.98
C TRP A 145 -12.97 1.18 -5.70
N SER A 146 -13.80 1.94 -4.98
CA SER A 146 -14.98 2.59 -5.55
C SER A 146 -14.61 3.57 -6.67
N TRP A 147 -13.51 4.31 -6.53
CA TRP A 147 -12.98 5.16 -7.56
C TRP A 147 -12.48 4.33 -8.76
N LEU A 148 -11.64 3.33 -8.53
CA LEU A 148 -11.06 2.50 -9.58
C LEU A 148 -12.13 1.80 -10.43
N GLN A 149 -13.24 1.36 -9.82
CA GLN A 149 -14.38 0.80 -10.54
C GLN A 149 -15.07 1.80 -11.47
N LYS A 150 -15.10 3.08 -11.10
CA LYS A 150 -15.68 4.16 -11.95
C LYS A 150 -14.77 4.52 -13.11
N GLU A 151 -13.46 4.50 -12.92
CA GLU A 151 -12.48 4.70 -14.00
C GLU A 151 -12.52 3.55 -15.02
N GLY A 152 -12.92 2.36 -14.58
CA GLY A 152 -13.08 1.20 -15.44
C GLY A 152 -11.81 0.37 -15.62
N PRO A 153 -11.92 -0.73 -16.40
CA PRO A 153 -10.84 -1.71 -16.54
C PRO A 153 -9.63 -1.18 -17.31
N ASP A 154 -9.84 -0.18 -18.16
CA ASP A 154 -8.80 0.39 -19.03
C ASP A 154 -8.00 1.50 -18.35
N TRP A 155 -8.32 1.82 -17.09
CA TRP A 155 -7.52 2.81 -16.36
C TRP A 155 -6.08 2.34 -16.19
N GLU A 156 -5.14 3.19 -16.51
CA GLU A 156 -3.71 2.93 -16.35
C GLU A 156 -3.05 4.05 -15.55
N PRO A 157 -2.03 3.72 -14.71
CA PRO A 157 -1.27 4.72 -14.00
C PRO A 157 -0.50 5.64 -14.95
N THR A 158 -0.48 6.93 -14.66
CA THR A 158 0.10 7.96 -15.53
C THR A 158 1.50 8.43 -15.11
N ALA A 159 1.93 8.09 -13.89
CA ALA A 159 3.23 8.51 -13.38
C ALA A 159 4.39 7.85 -14.15
N ARG A 160 5.48 8.60 -14.37
CA ARG A 160 6.70 8.08 -15.02
C ARG A 160 7.30 6.85 -14.33
N VAL A 161 7.12 6.75 -13.02
CA VAL A 161 7.62 5.66 -12.17
C VAL A 161 6.48 4.76 -11.70
N ALA A 162 5.40 4.70 -12.47
CA ALA A 162 4.28 3.82 -12.17
C ALA A 162 4.75 2.38 -11.95
N VAL A 163 4.04 1.67 -11.08
CA VAL A 163 4.30 0.24 -10.88
C VAL A 163 3.97 -0.54 -12.15
N ARG A 164 4.69 -1.61 -12.38
CA ARG A 164 4.40 -2.54 -13.48
C ARG A 164 3.43 -3.63 -13.07
N GLY A 165 3.38 -3.90 -11.76
CA GLY A 165 2.72 -5.07 -11.21
C GLY A 165 3.57 -6.34 -11.38
N ILE A 166 3.20 -7.37 -10.64
CA ILE A 166 3.82 -8.70 -10.78
C ILE A 166 3.33 -9.35 -12.07
N ASP A 167 4.26 -10.02 -12.79
CA ASP A 167 3.87 -10.82 -13.95
C ASP A 167 2.82 -11.88 -13.56
N PRO A 168 1.69 -11.98 -14.26
CA PRO A 168 0.61 -12.90 -13.89
C PRO A 168 1.04 -14.37 -13.85
N GLY A 169 1.98 -14.79 -14.71
CA GLY A 169 2.50 -16.16 -14.70
C GLY A 169 3.36 -16.42 -13.46
N VAL A 170 4.23 -15.46 -13.11
CA VAL A 170 5.05 -15.53 -11.88
C VAL A 170 4.15 -15.54 -10.64
N GLU A 171 3.11 -14.70 -10.60
CA GLU A 171 2.17 -14.69 -9.49
C GLU A 171 1.47 -16.05 -9.32
N GLN A 172 0.96 -16.62 -10.40
CA GLN A 172 0.31 -17.93 -10.35
C GLN A 172 1.24 -19.05 -9.89
N ASP A 173 2.52 -19.02 -10.30
CA ASP A 173 3.50 -19.99 -9.86
C ASP A 173 3.77 -19.89 -8.36
N LEU A 174 3.92 -18.69 -7.84
CA LEU A 174 4.09 -18.42 -6.40
C LEU A 174 2.88 -18.88 -5.59
N LEU A 175 1.67 -18.61 -6.08
CA LEU A 175 0.41 -19.04 -5.44
C LEU A 175 0.31 -20.57 -5.38
N ARG A 176 0.64 -21.29 -6.48
CA ARG A 176 0.65 -22.75 -6.50
C ARG A 176 1.67 -23.35 -5.52
N GLN A 177 2.87 -22.77 -5.45
CA GLN A 177 3.90 -23.20 -4.52
C GLN A 177 3.50 -23.00 -3.06
N ALA A 178 2.76 -21.93 -2.75
CA ALA A 178 2.30 -21.66 -1.38
C ALA A 178 1.20 -22.63 -0.93
N GLN A 179 0.37 -23.14 -1.85
CA GLN A 179 -0.68 -24.11 -1.55
C GLN A 179 -0.15 -25.54 -1.34
N ALA A 180 1.06 -25.81 -1.79
CA ALA A 180 1.70 -27.12 -1.68
C ALA A 180 2.46 -27.34 -0.36
N LEU A 181 2.48 -26.36 0.52
CA LEU A 181 3.17 -26.38 1.85
C LEU A 181 2.18 -26.57 2.99
#